data_9346604a64a00e0ff813560878e9d3d6
#
_entry.id   9346604a64a00e0ff813560878e9d3d6
#
_cell.length_a   1.000
_cell.length_b   1.000
_cell.length_c   1.000
_cell.angle_alpha   90.00
_cell.angle_beta   90.00
_cell.angle_gamma   90.00
#
_symmetry.space_group_name_H-M   'P 1'
#
loop_
_entity.id
_entity.type
_entity.pdbx_description
1 polymer ?
#
loop_
_entity_poly.entity_id
_entity_poly.type
_entity_poly.pdbx_seq_one_letter_code
_entity_poly.pdbx_strand_id
1 'polypeptide(L)'
;SKGPHGYGAIWGGIGASYLHNLLIHHDSRTPRFGTGNLGTPSDHMTDMRNNVIYNWSGNGCYGAEGMTVNMINNYYKPGPATTTGSKNRFIGIDDATSSDGTTAIWGKFYIDGNYNSKYPDVNTDNWNGVVVNTSSLIGGNATKADVKSNTEQGETPLLHQHTAQGCFLPVLNYAGCSHRRDAIDTRLTTECRNGTATYKGESANKGG
;
A
#
# COMPACT_ATOMS: atom_id res chain seq x y z
N SER A 1 -15.52 2.87 22.62
CA SER A 1 -14.89 1.84 21.79
C SER A 1 -15.15 2.13 20.32
N LYS A 2 -14.14 2.13 19.49
CA LYS A 2 -14.25 2.37 18.03
C LYS A 2 -14.74 1.13 17.26
N GLY A 3 -15.12 0.07 17.93
CA GLY A 3 -15.49 -1.20 17.32
C GLY A 3 -14.29 -2.02 16.81
N PRO A 4 -14.55 -3.16 16.16
CA PRO A 4 -13.51 -4.02 15.61
C PRO A 4 -12.82 -3.37 14.40
N HIS A 5 -11.48 -3.48 14.33
CA HIS A 5 -10.67 -2.90 13.26
C HIS A 5 -9.65 -3.92 12.77
N GLY A 6 -9.85 -4.48 11.59
CA GLY A 6 -8.89 -5.35 10.90
C GLY A 6 -7.93 -4.56 10.02
N TYR A 7 -7.32 -3.49 10.55
CA TYR A 7 -6.45 -2.61 9.78
C TYR A 7 -5.00 -3.09 9.80
N GLY A 8 -4.30 -2.93 8.68
CA GLY A 8 -2.90 -3.29 8.54
C GLY A 8 -1.97 -2.32 9.23
N ALA A 9 -1.31 -1.47 8.49
CA ALA A 9 -0.27 -0.58 8.99
C ALA A 9 -0.49 0.88 8.59
N ILE A 10 0.09 1.79 9.36
CA ILE A 10 0.32 3.18 8.94
C ILE A 10 1.82 3.32 8.73
N TRP A 11 2.23 3.65 7.51
CA TRP A 11 3.62 3.85 7.13
C TRP A 11 3.88 5.30 6.80
N GLY A 12 4.96 5.83 7.36
CA GLY A 12 5.44 7.18 7.14
C GLY A 12 6.82 7.34 7.74
N GLY A 13 7.41 8.50 7.60
CA GLY A 13 8.72 8.82 8.14
C GLY A 13 9.55 9.67 7.19
N ILE A 14 10.62 10.24 7.72
CA ILE A 14 11.58 11.04 6.98
C ILE A 14 12.68 10.10 6.48
N GLY A 15 12.58 9.64 5.22
CA GLY A 15 13.49 8.66 4.63
C GLY A 15 13.27 7.22 5.11
N ALA A 16 12.00 6.82 5.35
CA ALA A 16 11.68 5.46 5.81
C ALA A 16 11.50 4.48 4.63
N SER A 17 12.10 3.30 4.74
CA SER A 17 11.94 2.21 3.77
C SER A 17 11.20 1.02 4.36
N TYR A 18 10.19 0.52 3.65
CA TYR A 18 9.38 -0.64 4.00
C TYR A 18 9.53 -1.71 2.92
N LEU A 19 10.31 -2.74 3.24
CA LEU A 19 10.83 -3.69 2.28
C LEU A 19 10.48 -5.13 2.68
N HIS A 20 10.07 -5.95 1.71
CA HIS A 20 9.82 -7.38 1.88
C HIS A 20 8.82 -7.73 2.99
N ASN A 21 7.84 -6.84 3.25
CA ASN A 21 6.78 -7.13 4.20
C ASN A 21 5.66 -7.95 3.56
N LEU A 22 4.94 -8.69 4.39
CA LEU A 22 3.77 -9.46 4.01
C LEU A 22 2.53 -8.93 4.73
N LEU A 23 1.61 -8.32 3.97
CA LEU A 23 0.33 -7.79 4.48
C LEU A 23 -0.81 -8.70 4.00
N ILE A 24 -1.46 -9.39 4.93
CA ILE A 24 -2.48 -10.41 4.62
C ILE A 24 -3.79 -10.13 5.36
N HIS A 25 -4.92 -10.25 4.66
CA HIS A 25 -6.28 -10.26 5.20
C HIS A 25 -6.72 -9.00 5.94
N HIS A 26 -6.08 -7.87 5.67
CA HIS A 26 -6.47 -6.63 6.30
C HIS A 26 -7.71 -6.02 5.61
N ASP A 27 -8.63 -5.54 6.42
CA ASP A 27 -9.81 -4.82 5.92
C ASP A 27 -9.42 -3.53 5.22
N SER A 28 -8.45 -2.81 5.76
CA SER A 28 -7.96 -1.53 5.24
C SER A 28 -6.49 -1.31 5.62
N ARG A 29 -5.89 -0.24 5.12
CA ARG A 29 -4.53 0.19 5.44
C ARG A 29 -3.45 -0.84 5.07
N THR A 30 -3.35 -1.11 3.75
CA THR A 30 -2.35 -2.06 3.21
C THR A 30 -1.27 -1.41 2.32
N PRO A 31 -0.51 -0.44 2.82
CA PRO A 31 -0.68 0.33 4.06
C PRO A 31 -1.60 1.54 3.89
N ARG A 32 -1.88 2.29 4.98
CA ARG A 32 -2.17 3.71 4.90
C ARG A 32 -0.84 4.46 4.99
N PHE A 33 -0.52 5.30 4.02
CA PHE A 33 0.56 6.26 4.18
C PHE A 33 0.07 7.44 5.01
N GLY A 34 0.89 7.91 5.95
CA GLY A 34 0.52 9.02 6.80
C GLY A 34 1.64 9.45 7.72
N THR A 35 1.67 10.73 8.02
CA THR A 35 2.70 11.34 8.86
C THR A 35 2.36 11.23 10.36
N GLY A 36 1.15 10.86 10.70
CA GLY A 36 0.64 11.02 12.07
C GLY A 36 0.64 12.50 12.46
N ASN A 37 1.24 12.79 13.61
CA ASN A 37 1.44 14.17 14.11
C ASN A 37 2.92 14.60 14.01
N LEU A 38 3.71 14.00 13.14
CA LEU A 38 5.16 14.22 13.04
C LEU A 38 5.47 15.12 11.84
N GLY A 39 5.91 16.34 12.11
CA GLY A 39 6.45 17.26 11.11
C GLY A 39 5.46 17.71 10.03
N THR A 40 6.01 18.35 9.02
CA THR A 40 5.27 18.78 7.82
C THR A 40 5.12 17.63 6.84
N PRO A 41 3.95 17.39 6.22
CA PRO A 41 3.78 16.29 5.27
C PRO A 41 4.83 16.22 4.16
N SER A 42 5.27 17.35 3.63
CA SER A 42 6.29 17.43 2.58
C SER A 42 7.68 16.96 3.02
N ASP A 43 7.96 16.92 4.32
CA ASP A 43 9.25 16.42 4.83
C ASP A 43 9.30 14.89 4.85
N HIS A 44 8.14 14.25 4.70
CA HIS A 44 8.06 12.81 4.74
C HIS A 44 8.33 12.20 3.37
N MET A 45 9.31 11.31 3.36
CA MET A 45 9.63 10.47 2.20
C MET A 45 9.57 9.01 2.62
N THR A 46 8.77 8.24 1.92
CA THR A 46 8.57 6.81 2.21
C THR A 46 8.81 5.98 0.97
N ASP A 47 9.62 4.94 1.13
CA ASP A 47 9.94 3.98 0.08
C ASP A 47 9.32 2.62 0.39
N MET A 48 8.42 2.16 -0.48
CA MET A 48 7.70 0.89 -0.37
C MET A 48 8.10 -0.03 -1.52
N ARG A 49 8.93 -1.07 -1.25
CA ARG A 49 9.45 -1.98 -2.29
C ARG A 49 9.30 -3.44 -1.94
N ASN A 50 9.06 -4.26 -2.97
CA ASN A 50 9.08 -5.71 -2.88
C ASN A 50 8.20 -6.27 -1.74
N ASN A 51 7.11 -5.59 -1.39
CA ASN A 51 6.15 -6.12 -0.44
C ASN A 51 5.11 -6.99 -1.15
N VAL A 52 4.53 -7.91 -0.40
CA VAL A 52 3.40 -8.73 -0.87
C VAL A 52 2.14 -8.31 -0.12
N ILE A 53 1.11 -7.94 -0.86
CA ILE A 53 -0.18 -7.54 -0.34
C ILE A 53 -1.22 -8.55 -0.83
N TYR A 54 -1.87 -9.25 0.11
CA TYR A 54 -2.83 -10.29 -0.21
C TYR A 54 -4.17 -10.09 0.49
N ASN A 55 -5.26 -10.30 -0.27
CA ASN A 55 -6.63 -10.41 0.23
C ASN A 55 -7.09 -9.24 1.12
N TRP A 56 -6.76 -8.01 0.71
CA TRP A 56 -7.35 -6.81 1.35
C TRP A 56 -8.84 -6.70 1.02
N SER A 57 -9.65 -6.14 1.91
CA SER A 57 -11.09 -5.99 1.63
C SER A 57 -11.47 -4.55 1.29
N GLY A 58 -11.53 -3.64 2.23
CA GLY A 58 -12.08 -2.31 2.06
C GLY A 58 -11.22 -1.37 1.20
N ASN A 59 -10.57 -0.40 1.84
CA ASN A 59 -9.91 0.69 1.12
C ASN A 59 -8.54 0.31 0.52
N GLY A 60 -7.90 -0.76 0.99
CA GLY A 60 -6.57 -1.15 0.52
C GLY A 60 -5.47 -0.16 0.93
N CYS A 61 -4.62 0.22 -0.03
CA CYS A 61 -3.58 1.23 0.16
C CYS A 61 -4.12 2.62 -0.18
N TYR A 62 -3.84 3.62 0.68
CA TYR A 62 -4.30 4.99 0.51
C TYR A 62 -3.58 6.00 1.41
N GLY A 63 -3.90 7.30 1.26
CA GLY A 63 -3.39 8.38 2.08
C GLY A 63 -2.27 9.15 1.41
N ALA A 64 -1.17 9.30 2.12
CA ALA A 64 0.04 10.04 1.71
C ALA A 64 -0.17 11.55 1.56
N GLU A 65 -1.00 12.09 2.39
CA GLU A 65 -1.38 13.50 2.44
C GLU A 65 -0.14 14.43 2.37
N GLY A 66 0.19 14.92 1.19
CA GLY A 66 1.34 15.79 0.93
C GLY A 66 2.73 15.13 0.95
N MET A 67 2.81 13.81 1.17
CA MET A 67 4.08 13.07 1.28
C MET A 67 4.72 12.79 -0.07
N THR A 68 6.02 12.54 -0.05
CA THR A 68 6.75 11.92 -1.17
C THR A 68 6.79 10.41 -1.00
N VAL A 69 6.40 9.64 -2.02
CA VAL A 69 6.31 8.18 -1.93
C VAL A 69 6.87 7.50 -3.17
N ASN A 70 7.74 6.51 -2.96
CA ASN A 70 8.07 5.51 -3.98
C ASN A 70 7.27 4.23 -3.70
N MET A 71 6.64 3.69 -4.74
CA MET A 71 5.99 2.37 -4.72
C MET A 71 6.56 1.52 -5.86
N ILE A 72 7.47 0.62 -5.54
CA ILE A 72 8.28 -0.06 -6.56
C ILE A 72 8.25 -1.58 -6.36
N ASN A 73 7.96 -2.29 -7.44
CA ASN A 73 8.06 -3.76 -7.48
C ASN A 73 7.27 -4.48 -6.36
N ASN A 74 6.13 -3.95 -5.93
CA ASN A 74 5.27 -4.65 -4.96
C ASN A 74 4.34 -5.63 -5.68
N TYR A 75 4.04 -6.75 -5.03
CA TYR A 75 3.16 -7.80 -5.55
C TYR A 75 1.79 -7.73 -4.87
N TYR A 76 0.76 -7.47 -5.66
CA TYR A 76 -0.63 -7.41 -5.22
C TYR A 76 -1.38 -8.66 -5.68
N LYS A 77 -1.96 -9.38 -4.72
CA LYS A 77 -2.75 -10.59 -5.00
C LYS A 77 -4.17 -10.44 -4.46
N PRO A 78 -5.14 -9.99 -5.27
CA PRO A 78 -6.53 -9.96 -4.87
C PRO A 78 -7.02 -11.34 -4.45
N GLY A 79 -7.65 -11.42 -3.28
CA GLY A 79 -8.17 -12.65 -2.71
C GLY A 79 -9.71 -12.66 -2.61
N PRO A 80 -10.29 -13.64 -1.88
CA PRO A 80 -11.74 -13.75 -1.73
C PRO A 80 -12.43 -12.56 -1.06
N ALA A 81 -11.72 -11.82 -0.19
CA ALA A 81 -12.25 -10.63 0.48
C ALA A 81 -12.08 -9.34 -0.35
N THR A 82 -11.22 -9.35 -1.38
CA THR A 82 -10.88 -8.13 -2.10
C THR A 82 -12.08 -7.59 -2.88
N THR A 83 -12.50 -6.38 -2.54
CA THR A 83 -13.72 -5.76 -3.08
C THR A 83 -13.54 -5.28 -4.52
N THR A 84 -14.65 -5.17 -5.24
CA THR A 84 -14.66 -4.71 -6.64
C THR A 84 -14.06 -3.31 -6.79
N GLY A 85 -14.27 -2.40 -5.82
CA GLY A 85 -13.80 -1.02 -5.90
C GLY A 85 -12.29 -0.83 -5.68
N SER A 86 -11.59 -1.84 -5.12
CA SER A 86 -10.14 -1.73 -4.82
C SER A 86 -9.30 -2.85 -5.43
N LYS A 87 -9.89 -3.78 -6.16
CA LYS A 87 -9.23 -4.99 -6.67
C LYS A 87 -8.07 -4.75 -7.65
N ASN A 88 -8.15 -3.68 -8.42
CA ASN A 88 -7.14 -3.27 -9.40
C ASN A 88 -6.48 -1.92 -9.05
N ARG A 89 -6.61 -1.49 -7.78
CA ARG A 89 -6.03 -0.23 -7.31
C ARG A 89 -4.75 -0.51 -6.51
N PHE A 90 -3.67 0.16 -6.88
CA PHE A 90 -2.43 0.17 -6.11
C PHE A 90 -2.49 1.18 -4.96
N ILE A 91 -3.05 2.38 -5.20
CA ILE A 91 -3.17 3.42 -4.18
C ILE A 91 -4.33 4.39 -4.48
N GLY A 92 -4.97 4.88 -3.42
CA GLY A 92 -5.77 6.10 -3.43
C GLY A 92 -5.00 7.24 -2.78
N ILE A 93 -4.68 8.30 -3.53
CA ILE A 93 -3.90 9.44 -3.05
C ILE A 93 -4.82 10.48 -2.46
N ASP A 94 -4.55 10.89 -1.23
CA ASP A 94 -5.27 11.94 -0.52
C ASP A 94 -4.41 13.21 -0.41
N ASP A 95 -5.05 14.37 -0.30
CA ASP A 95 -4.39 15.65 -0.02
C ASP A 95 -4.15 15.85 1.48
N ALA A 96 -3.19 16.71 1.80
CA ALA A 96 -3.10 17.37 3.10
C ALA A 96 -3.77 18.74 3.04
N THR A 97 -4.06 19.28 4.20
CA THR A 97 -4.54 20.65 4.35
C THR A 97 -3.37 21.57 4.70
N SER A 98 -3.28 22.73 4.03
CA SER A 98 -2.32 23.77 4.39
C SER A 98 -2.52 24.23 5.84
N SER A 99 -1.49 24.84 6.44
CA SER A 99 -1.53 25.27 7.84
C SER A 99 -2.62 26.30 8.14
N ASP A 100 -3.01 27.09 7.15
CA ASP A 100 -4.11 28.05 7.24
C ASP A 100 -5.50 27.45 6.96
N GLY A 101 -5.54 26.15 6.62
CA GLY A 101 -6.79 25.43 6.39
C GLY A 101 -7.47 25.71 5.05
N THR A 102 -6.83 26.41 4.13
CA THR A 102 -7.49 26.93 2.89
C THR A 102 -7.11 26.18 1.62
N THR A 103 -5.98 25.50 1.58
CA THR A 103 -5.44 24.92 0.34
C THR A 103 -5.13 23.44 0.51
N ALA A 104 -5.42 22.65 -0.53
CA ALA A 104 -4.99 21.25 -0.63
C ALA A 104 -3.51 21.16 -1.01
N ILE A 105 -2.77 20.32 -0.30
CA ILE A 105 -1.36 20.01 -0.55
C ILE A 105 -1.28 18.57 -1.03
N TRP A 106 -0.74 18.38 -2.23
CA TRP A 106 -0.58 17.07 -2.85
C TRP A 106 0.86 16.59 -2.78
N GLY A 107 1.03 15.28 -2.56
CA GLY A 107 2.33 14.65 -2.56
C GLY A 107 2.91 14.40 -3.94
N LYS A 108 4.09 13.77 -3.99
CA LYS A 108 4.75 13.31 -5.21
C LYS A 108 5.02 11.82 -5.15
N PHE A 109 4.72 11.13 -6.25
CA PHE A 109 4.73 9.67 -6.30
C PHE A 109 5.53 9.15 -7.49
N TYR A 110 6.49 8.27 -7.22
CA TYR A 110 7.09 7.41 -8.22
C TYR A 110 6.52 6.01 -8.06
N ILE A 111 5.78 5.53 -9.07
CA ILE A 111 5.05 4.24 -8.99
C ILE A 111 5.41 3.44 -10.23
N ASP A 112 6.19 2.37 -10.06
CA ASP A 112 6.70 1.56 -11.16
C ASP A 112 6.94 0.10 -10.78
N GLY A 113 6.84 -0.79 -11.76
CA GLY A 113 7.14 -2.21 -11.59
C GLY A 113 6.19 -2.99 -10.68
N ASN A 114 5.15 -2.37 -10.12
CA ASN A 114 4.17 -3.09 -9.29
C ASN A 114 3.32 -4.04 -10.16
N TYR A 115 2.97 -5.18 -9.58
CA TYR A 115 2.27 -6.24 -10.29
C TYR A 115 1.02 -6.67 -9.54
N ASN A 116 -0.09 -6.74 -10.27
CA ASN A 116 -1.35 -7.31 -9.79
C ASN A 116 -1.59 -8.65 -10.47
N SER A 117 -1.77 -9.72 -9.69
CA SER A 117 -1.85 -11.09 -10.21
C SER A 117 -3.12 -11.40 -11.01
N LYS A 118 -4.12 -10.51 -11.00
CA LYS A 118 -5.42 -10.73 -11.66
C LYS A 118 -5.80 -9.64 -12.67
N TYR A 119 -5.15 -8.47 -12.64
CA TYR A 119 -5.55 -7.31 -13.43
C TYR A 119 -4.37 -6.80 -14.26
N PRO A 120 -4.17 -7.31 -15.49
CA PRO A 120 -2.98 -7.01 -16.30
C PRO A 120 -2.94 -5.56 -16.82
N ASP A 121 -4.05 -4.86 -16.89
CA ASP A 121 -4.13 -3.47 -17.32
C ASP A 121 -3.29 -2.53 -16.42
N VAL A 122 -3.29 -2.78 -15.11
CA VAL A 122 -2.48 -2.01 -14.15
C VAL A 122 -1.01 -2.44 -14.13
N ASN A 123 -0.68 -3.58 -14.73
CA ASN A 123 0.70 -4.04 -14.87
C ASN A 123 1.39 -3.40 -16.06
N THR A 124 0.62 -3.09 -17.13
CA THR A 124 1.14 -2.43 -18.34
C THR A 124 1.50 -0.97 -18.07
N ASP A 125 0.66 -0.27 -17.31
CA ASP A 125 0.92 1.06 -16.78
C ASP A 125 0.41 1.10 -15.34
N ASN A 126 1.32 1.22 -14.38
CA ASN A 126 0.96 1.24 -12.96
C ASN A 126 0.05 2.43 -12.59
N TRP A 127 0.06 3.49 -13.36
CA TRP A 127 -0.81 4.64 -13.15
C TRP A 127 -2.28 4.36 -13.45
N ASN A 128 -2.60 3.27 -14.15
CA ASN A 128 -3.97 2.76 -14.26
C ASN A 128 -4.52 2.27 -12.91
N GLY A 129 -3.64 1.85 -12.01
CA GLY A 129 -3.98 1.44 -10.63
C GLY A 129 -3.95 2.58 -9.60
N VAL A 130 -3.80 3.83 -10.03
CA VAL A 130 -3.76 5.00 -9.14
C VAL A 130 -5.07 5.77 -9.22
N VAL A 131 -5.61 6.13 -8.07
CA VAL A 131 -6.75 7.06 -7.92
C VAL A 131 -6.27 8.29 -7.16
N VAL A 132 -6.49 9.47 -7.69
CA VAL A 132 -6.33 10.74 -6.96
C VAL A 132 -7.70 11.11 -6.43
N ASN A 133 -7.86 11.15 -5.12
CA ASN A 133 -9.15 11.42 -4.50
C ASN A 133 -9.51 12.90 -4.61
N THR A 134 -10.81 13.19 -4.59
CA THR A 134 -11.29 14.56 -4.64
C THR A 134 -11.06 15.24 -3.29
N SER A 135 -10.43 16.41 -3.29
CA SER A 135 -10.35 17.27 -2.11
C SER A 135 -11.62 18.07 -1.90
N SER A 136 -11.94 18.35 -0.65
CA SER A 136 -13.00 19.29 -0.28
C SER A 136 -12.55 20.75 -0.16
N LEU A 137 -11.26 21.02 -0.34
CA LEU A 137 -10.65 22.33 -0.15
C LEU A 137 -10.58 23.15 -1.43
N ILE A 138 -10.49 24.46 -1.30
CA ILE A 138 -10.32 25.40 -2.41
C ILE A 138 -9.01 25.11 -3.13
N GLY A 139 -9.04 25.06 -4.47
CA GLY A 139 -7.90 24.66 -5.28
C GLY A 139 -7.53 23.19 -5.13
N GLY A 140 -8.46 22.38 -4.65
CA GLY A 140 -8.22 21.10 -4.07
C GLY A 140 -8.03 19.92 -5.00
N ASN A 141 -8.39 19.95 -6.27
CA ASN A 141 -8.31 18.78 -7.12
C ASN A 141 -7.00 18.74 -7.92
N ALA A 142 -6.29 17.63 -7.81
CA ALA A 142 -5.14 17.33 -8.64
C ALA A 142 -5.45 16.22 -9.65
N THR A 143 -4.74 16.21 -10.73
CA THR A 143 -4.71 15.11 -11.70
C THR A 143 -3.56 14.16 -11.40
N LYS A 144 -3.54 12.99 -12.05
CA LYS A 144 -2.40 12.09 -11.95
C LYS A 144 -1.08 12.74 -12.38
N ALA A 145 -1.11 13.62 -13.38
CA ALA A 145 0.07 14.34 -13.85
C ALA A 145 0.66 15.27 -12.79
N ASP A 146 -0.19 15.88 -11.98
CA ASP A 146 0.26 16.81 -10.93
C ASP A 146 0.99 16.11 -9.78
N VAL A 147 0.63 14.86 -9.48
CA VAL A 147 1.23 14.08 -8.39
C VAL A 147 2.31 13.10 -8.86
N LYS A 148 2.41 12.85 -10.16
CA LYS A 148 3.39 11.92 -10.73
C LYS A 148 4.80 12.49 -10.68
N SER A 149 5.75 11.65 -10.23
CA SER A 149 7.18 11.82 -10.48
C SER A 149 7.63 10.81 -11.55
N ASN A 150 8.52 11.26 -12.44
CA ASN A 150 9.13 10.42 -13.48
C ASN A 150 10.42 9.74 -13.00
N THR A 151 10.89 10.05 -11.81
CA THR A 151 12.11 9.49 -11.22
C THR A 151 11.85 9.11 -9.77
N GLU A 152 12.57 8.10 -9.30
CA GLU A 152 12.62 7.77 -7.88
C GLU A 152 13.00 8.99 -7.05
N GLN A 153 12.42 9.08 -5.86
CA GLN A 153 12.65 10.17 -4.94
C GLN A 153 13.57 9.71 -3.80
N GLY A 154 14.44 10.63 -3.34
CA GLY A 154 15.40 10.35 -2.27
C GLY A 154 16.49 9.36 -2.69
N GLU A 155 17.14 8.75 -1.71
CA GLU A 155 18.19 7.75 -1.93
C GLU A 155 17.59 6.36 -2.11
N THR A 156 18.04 5.65 -3.13
CA THR A 156 17.63 4.25 -3.36
C THR A 156 18.29 3.37 -2.30
N PRO A 157 17.51 2.53 -1.58
CA PRO A 157 18.08 1.61 -0.61
C PRO A 157 19.08 0.65 -1.26
N LEU A 158 20.26 0.49 -0.66
CA LEU A 158 21.31 -0.44 -1.10
C LEU A 158 20.94 -1.88 -0.73
N LEU A 159 19.85 -2.40 -1.29
CA LEU A 159 19.35 -3.74 -1.04
C LEU A 159 19.16 -4.49 -2.34
N HIS A 160 19.21 -5.82 -2.26
CA HIS A 160 18.85 -6.66 -3.38
C HIS A 160 17.37 -6.44 -3.71
N GLN A 161 17.10 -5.95 -4.91
CA GLN A 161 15.76 -5.71 -5.40
C GLN A 161 15.32 -6.87 -6.30
N HIS A 162 14.11 -7.34 -6.09
CA HIS A 162 13.43 -8.28 -6.96
C HIS A 162 12.48 -7.55 -7.91
N THR A 163 12.13 -8.17 -9.02
CA THR A 163 10.87 -7.81 -9.69
C THR A 163 9.69 -8.11 -8.77
N ALA A 164 8.54 -7.52 -9.01
CA ALA A 164 7.36 -7.79 -8.18
C ALA A 164 7.02 -9.30 -8.13
N GLN A 165 7.06 -9.99 -9.26
CA GLN A 165 6.83 -11.44 -9.29
C GLN A 165 7.96 -12.22 -8.59
N GLY A 166 9.20 -11.77 -8.75
CA GLY A 166 10.37 -12.38 -8.11
C GLY A 166 10.37 -12.27 -6.59
N CYS A 167 9.74 -11.23 -6.02
CA CYS A 167 9.69 -11.05 -4.56
C CYS A 167 8.64 -11.97 -3.87
N PHE A 168 7.66 -12.50 -4.60
CA PHE A 168 6.52 -13.22 -4.00
C PHE A 168 6.95 -14.38 -3.11
N LEU A 169 7.73 -15.32 -3.65
CA LEU A 169 8.16 -16.48 -2.86
C LEU A 169 9.18 -16.12 -1.75
N PRO A 170 10.20 -15.29 -1.99
CA PRO A 170 11.08 -14.82 -0.92
C PRO A 170 10.32 -14.17 0.24
N VAL A 171 9.36 -13.28 -0.04
CA VAL A 171 8.56 -12.67 1.03
C VAL A 171 7.73 -13.70 1.78
N LEU A 172 7.05 -14.61 1.10
CA LEU A 172 6.30 -15.67 1.78
C LEU A 172 7.19 -16.57 2.64
N ASN A 173 8.41 -16.84 2.22
CA ASN A 173 9.30 -17.74 2.91
C ASN A 173 10.01 -17.08 4.10
N TYR A 174 10.33 -15.79 4.00
CA TYR A 174 11.25 -15.14 4.95
C TYR A 174 10.63 -13.99 5.75
N ALA A 175 9.44 -13.48 5.41
CA ALA A 175 8.79 -12.45 6.23
C ALA A 175 8.28 -13.00 7.56
N GLY A 176 8.31 -12.14 8.59
CA GLY A 176 7.83 -12.47 9.91
C GLY A 176 8.71 -13.52 10.64
N CYS A 177 8.10 -14.33 11.49
CA CYS A 177 8.77 -15.39 12.27
C CYS A 177 9.15 -16.60 11.42
N SER A 178 9.91 -16.40 10.35
CA SER A 178 10.18 -17.44 9.34
C SER A 178 11.00 -18.65 9.84
N HIS A 179 11.81 -18.48 10.88
CA HIS A 179 12.58 -19.59 11.47
C HIS A 179 11.71 -20.61 12.21
N ARG A 180 10.61 -20.16 12.80
CA ARG A 180 9.67 -21.03 13.52
C ARG A 180 8.26 -20.46 13.40
N ARG A 181 7.58 -20.85 12.35
CA ARG A 181 6.19 -20.45 12.13
C ARG A 181 5.27 -21.27 13.03
N ASP A 182 4.34 -20.58 13.64
CA ASP A 182 3.23 -21.24 14.34
C ASP A 182 2.11 -21.65 13.34
N ALA A 183 1.01 -22.16 13.87
CA ALA A 183 -0.12 -22.60 13.05
C ALA A 183 -0.79 -21.43 12.30
N ILE A 184 -0.78 -20.23 12.88
CA ILE A 184 -1.37 -19.02 12.25
C ILE A 184 -0.50 -18.58 11.10
N ASP A 185 0.80 -18.40 11.30
CA ASP A 185 1.75 -18.02 10.26
C ASP A 185 1.74 -19.01 9.09
N THR A 186 1.69 -20.31 9.40
CA THR A 186 1.62 -21.38 8.41
C THR A 186 0.32 -21.30 7.61
N ARG A 187 -0.82 -21.07 8.27
CA ARG A 187 -2.11 -20.87 7.59
C ARG A 187 -2.07 -19.66 6.67
N LEU A 188 -1.65 -18.50 7.16
CA LEU A 188 -1.64 -17.24 6.41
C LEU A 188 -0.75 -17.32 5.16
N THR A 189 0.46 -17.85 5.29
CA THR A 189 1.37 -18.01 4.15
C THR A 189 0.86 -19.03 3.14
N THR A 190 0.20 -20.10 3.60
CA THR A 190 -0.45 -21.11 2.74
C THR A 190 -1.64 -20.53 1.99
N GLU A 191 -2.51 -19.79 2.67
CA GLU A 191 -3.64 -19.09 2.05
C GLU A 191 -3.17 -18.10 0.98
N CYS A 192 -2.15 -17.30 1.28
CA CYS A 192 -1.56 -16.39 0.31
C CYS A 192 -0.98 -17.14 -0.91
N ARG A 193 -0.25 -18.25 -0.68
CA ARG A 193 0.32 -19.06 -1.76
C ARG A 193 -0.77 -19.61 -2.68
N ASN A 194 -1.82 -20.15 -2.11
CA ASN A 194 -2.89 -20.86 -2.83
C ASN A 194 -3.99 -19.91 -3.37
N GLY A 195 -4.05 -18.67 -2.91
CA GLY A 195 -5.12 -17.73 -3.28
C GLY A 195 -6.45 -18.05 -2.58
N THR A 196 -6.40 -18.74 -1.44
CA THR A 196 -7.54 -19.06 -0.58
C THR A 196 -7.57 -18.14 0.64
N ALA A 197 -8.68 -18.09 1.35
CA ALA A 197 -8.75 -17.32 2.60
C ALA A 197 -9.82 -17.86 3.54
N THR A 198 -9.53 -17.87 4.81
CA THR A 198 -10.52 -18.01 5.88
C THR A 198 -11.34 -16.73 5.99
N TYR A 199 -10.68 -15.57 5.88
CA TYR A 199 -11.32 -14.24 5.83
C TYR A 199 -11.84 -13.93 4.42
N LYS A 200 -13.14 -13.65 4.29
CA LYS A 200 -13.83 -13.39 3.00
C LYS A 200 -14.49 -12.00 2.91
N GLY A 201 -14.03 -11.03 3.70
CA GLY A 201 -14.59 -9.68 3.72
C GLY A 201 -15.73 -9.50 4.73
N GLU A 202 -15.87 -10.39 5.67
CA GLU A 202 -16.77 -10.29 6.81
C GLU A 202 -16.26 -9.24 7.80
N SER A 203 -17.07 -8.88 8.81
CA SER A 203 -16.64 -7.86 9.78
C SER A 203 -15.29 -8.23 10.42
N ALA A 204 -14.50 -7.21 10.74
CA ALA A 204 -13.12 -7.29 11.23
C ALA A 204 -12.85 -8.23 12.43
N ASN A 205 -13.88 -8.83 13.01
CA ASN A 205 -13.78 -9.81 14.10
C ASN A 205 -13.55 -11.25 13.64
N LYS A 206 -13.59 -11.55 12.35
CA LYS A 206 -13.67 -12.93 11.87
C LYS A 206 -12.51 -13.36 10.99
N GLY A 207 -11.45 -12.62 10.89
CA GLY A 207 -10.47 -12.95 9.86
C GLY A 207 -9.02 -12.81 10.23
N GLY A 208 -8.71 -12.10 11.25
CA GLY A 208 -7.32 -11.85 11.62
C GLY A 208 -6.74 -12.88 12.53
#